data_2d34a8aa61dcbd5f08fbbdd3102c1bca
#
_entry.id   2d34a8aa61dcbd5f08fbbdd3102c1bca
#
_cell.length_a   1.000
_cell.length_b   1.000
_cell.length_c   1.000
_cell.angle_alpha   90.00
_cell.angle_beta   90.00
_cell.angle_gamma   90.00
#
_symmetry.space_group_name_H-M   'P 1'
#
loop_
_entity.id
_entity.type
_entity.pdbx_description
1 polymer ?
#
loop_
_entity_poly.entity_id
_entity_poly.type
_entity_poly.pdbx_seq_one_letter_code
_entity_poly.pdbx_strand_id
1 'polypeptide(L)'
;MSERLDKIFKSPTPKTKLVSYFVGCYPTPEISFELIKQAIDNGVSILEIGYCTSEASAEGPIIKAAHDHVLSNGHNLNDIIKLVKDIRDYNQDVGIVLMGYIANLYK
;
A
#
# COMPACT_ATOMS: atom_id res chain seq x y z
N MET A 1 -2.16 11.72 13.83
CA MET A 1 -1.46 10.53 13.35
C MET A 1 -1.98 9.31 14.11
N SER A 2 -1.98 8.14 13.49
CA SER A 2 -2.48 6.94 14.15
C SER A 2 -1.58 6.47 15.29
N GLU A 3 -2.15 5.75 16.25
CA GLU A 3 -1.37 5.18 17.35
C GLU A 3 -0.29 4.23 16.87
N ARG A 4 -0.58 3.46 15.81
CA ARG A 4 0.41 2.54 15.22
C ARG A 4 1.61 3.27 14.66
N LEU A 5 1.39 4.34 13.91
CA LEU A 5 2.48 5.13 13.36
C LEU A 5 3.29 5.80 14.46
N ASP A 6 2.62 6.37 15.46
CA ASP A 6 3.31 6.96 16.61
C ASP A 6 4.17 5.94 17.32
N LYS A 7 3.64 4.75 17.56
CA LYS A 7 4.37 3.67 18.23
C LYS A 7 5.61 3.26 17.43
N ILE A 8 5.48 3.16 16.10
CA ILE A 8 6.61 2.81 15.23
C ILE A 8 7.70 3.86 15.32
N PHE A 9 7.36 5.14 15.21
CA PHE A 9 8.35 6.22 15.23
C PHE A 9 8.99 6.41 16.58
N LYS A 10 8.29 6.10 17.66
CA LYS A 10 8.83 6.22 19.02
C LYS A 10 9.63 5.01 19.47
N SER A 11 9.47 3.89 18.79
CA SER A 11 10.22 2.67 19.12
C SER A 11 11.72 2.85 18.83
N PRO A 12 12.61 2.49 19.77
CA PRO A 12 14.05 2.57 19.53
C PRO A 12 14.58 1.49 18.59
N THR A 13 13.80 0.45 18.31
CA THR A 13 14.23 -0.66 17.45
C THR A 13 13.16 -0.98 16.42
N PRO A 14 13.57 -1.17 15.17
CA PRO A 14 14.93 -0.92 14.66
C PRO A 14 15.25 0.57 14.62
N LYS A 15 16.52 0.92 14.69
CA LYS A 15 16.95 2.33 14.63
C LYS A 15 16.52 2.99 13.32
N THR A 16 16.61 2.27 12.21
CA THR A 16 16.16 2.73 10.90
C THR A 16 14.81 2.12 10.60
N LYS A 17 13.83 2.98 10.31
CA LYS A 17 12.50 2.52 9.93
C LYS A 17 12.45 2.34 8.42
N LEU A 18 11.98 1.18 7.98
CA LEU A 18 11.81 0.91 6.54
C LEU A 18 10.37 1.22 6.13
N VAL A 19 10.26 2.05 5.10
CA VAL A 19 8.99 2.40 4.48
C VAL A 19 9.03 1.89 3.04
N SER A 20 8.05 1.09 2.66
CA SER A 20 7.97 0.56 1.29
C SER A 20 6.65 0.95 0.64
N TYR A 21 6.74 1.32 -0.64
CA TYR A 21 5.58 1.67 -1.46
C TYR A 21 5.19 0.49 -2.34
N PHE A 22 3.89 0.21 -2.42
CA PHE A 22 3.32 -0.78 -3.32
C PHE A 22 2.14 -0.18 -4.06
N VAL A 23 2.02 -0.47 -5.35
CA VAL A 23 0.77 -0.23 -6.07
C VAL A 23 -0.18 -1.34 -5.64
N GLY A 24 -1.25 -0.97 -4.95
CA GLY A 24 -2.20 -1.95 -4.42
C GLY A 24 -2.83 -2.80 -5.51
N CYS A 25 -2.95 -4.09 -5.26
CA CYS A 25 -3.52 -5.08 -6.18
C CYS A 25 -2.69 -5.33 -7.45
N TYR A 26 -1.48 -4.82 -7.53
CA TYR A 26 -0.61 -5.03 -8.69
C TYR A 26 0.39 -6.15 -8.42
N PRO A 27 0.63 -7.07 -9.35
CA PRO A 27 -0.07 -7.28 -10.64
C PRO A 27 -1.45 -7.92 -10.50
N THR A 28 -1.72 -8.59 -9.40
CA THR A 28 -3.04 -9.09 -9.00
C THR A 28 -3.20 -8.89 -7.50
N PRO A 29 -4.43 -8.89 -6.97
CA PRO A 29 -4.62 -8.78 -5.51
C PRO A 29 -3.87 -9.87 -4.73
N GLU A 30 -3.88 -11.09 -5.22
CA GLU A 30 -3.24 -12.22 -4.54
C GLU A 30 -1.72 -12.08 -4.51
N ILE A 31 -1.11 -11.73 -5.65
CA ILE A 31 0.34 -11.54 -5.72
C ILE A 31 0.76 -10.30 -4.93
N SER A 32 -0.02 -9.24 -5.01
CA SER A 32 0.20 -8.02 -4.23
C SER A 32 0.27 -8.34 -2.74
N PHE A 33 -0.70 -9.11 -2.24
CA PHE A 33 -0.72 -9.51 -0.84
C PHE A 33 0.51 -10.34 -0.46
N GLU A 34 0.89 -11.31 -1.31
CA GLU A 34 2.08 -12.13 -1.03
C GLU A 34 3.36 -11.31 -0.97
N LEU A 35 3.55 -10.36 -1.91
CA LEU A 35 4.71 -9.49 -1.90
C LEU A 35 4.75 -8.60 -0.66
N ILE A 36 3.60 -8.08 -0.23
CA ILE A 36 3.50 -7.25 0.96
C ILE A 36 3.81 -8.06 2.21
N LYS A 37 3.32 -9.30 2.30
CA LYS A 37 3.65 -10.18 3.42
C LYS A 37 5.15 -10.42 3.52
N GLN A 38 5.81 -10.67 2.39
CA GLN A 38 7.26 -10.85 2.36
C GLN A 38 7.99 -9.59 2.83
N ALA A 39 7.52 -8.42 2.42
CA ALA A 39 8.12 -7.16 2.88
C ALA A 39 7.99 -6.99 4.39
N ILE A 40 6.82 -7.29 4.95
CA ILE A 40 6.59 -7.23 6.40
C ILE A 40 7.53 -8.20 7.12
N ASP A 41 7.63 -9.44 6.63
CA ASP A 41 8.46 -10.48 7.24
C ASP A 41 9.95 -10.11 7.20
N ASN A 42 10.35 -9.26 6.25
CA ASN A 42 11.72 -8.80 6.10
C ASN A 42 11.99 -7.45 6.76
N GLY A 43 11.08 -6.95 7.60
CA GLY A 43 11.36 -5.83 8.47
C GLY A 43 10.77 -4.49 8.06
N VAL A 44 9.89 -4.44 7.08
CA VAL A 44 9.19 -3.20 6.73
C VAL A 44 8.31 -2.78 7.89
N SER A 45 8.45 -1.51 8.30
CA SER A 45 7.71 -0.95 9.42
C SER A 45 6.42 -0.26 8.98
N ILE A 46 6.44 0.36 7.80
CA ILE A 46 5.32 1.13 7.27
C ILE A 46 5.15 0.79 5.79
N LEU A 47 3.91 0.52 5.41
CA LEU A 47 3.52 0.28 4.03
C LEU A 47 2.81 1.52 3.50
N GLU A 48 3.24 2.00 2.34
CA GLU A 48 2.50 2.98 1.56
C GLU A 48 1.81 2.22 0.43
N ILE A 49 0.50 2.20 0.44
CA ILE A 49 -0.29 1.48 -0.55
C ILE A 49 -0.95 2.50 -1.48
N GLY A 50 -0.49 2.51 -2.74
CA GLY A 50 -1.11 3.35 -3.75
C GLY A 50 -2.41 2.73 -4.22
N TYR A 51 -3.53 3.46 -4.11
CA TYR A 51 -4.71 2.99 -4.77
C TYR A 51 -4.78 3.57 -6.19
N CYS A 52 -5.31 2.77 -7.09
CA CYS A 52 -5.07 2.98 -8.51
C CYS A 52 -5.90 4.10 -9.10
N THR A 53 -5.25 4.89 -9.95
CA THR A 53 -5.86 6.03 -10.62
C THR A 53 -5.25 6.19 -12.00
N SER A 54 -6.04 6.64 -12.96
CA SER A 54 -5.56 7.00 -14.29
C SER A 54 -4.73 8.29 -14.28
N GLU A 55 -4.69 9.00 -13.15
CA GLU A 55 -3.98 10.26 -13.00
C GLU A 55 -2.56 10.09 -12.46
N ALA A 56 -2.06 8.87 -12.38
CA ALA A 56 -0.73 8.57 -11.83
C ALA A 56 0.43 9.01 -12.73
N SER A 57 0.17 9.74 -13.80
CA SER A 57 1.21 10.20 -14.73
C SER A 57 2.31 11.04 -14.06
N ALA A 58 1.98 11.70 -12.95
CA ALA A 58 2.95 12.49 -12.19
C ALA A 58 4.00 11.61 -11.48
N GLU A 59 3.75 10.33 -11.33
CA GLU A 59 4.65 9.39 -10.63
C GLU A 59 5.61 8.66 -11.58
N GLY A 60 5.55 8.98 -12.86
CA GLY A 60 6.40 8.40 -13.89
C GLY A 60 5.76 7.22 -14.61
N PRO A 61 6.34 6.83 -15.76
CA PRO A 61 5.69 5.88 -16.67
C PRO A 61 5.57 4.47 -16.10
N ILE A 62 6.51 4.02 -15.27
CA ILE A 62 6.47 2.66 -14.71
C ILE A 62 5.33 2.54 -13.71
N ILE A 63 5.19 3.51 -12.81
CA ILE A 63 4.12 3.51 -11.80
C ILE A 63 2.76 3.70 -12.49
N LYS A 64 2.69 4.60 -13.48
CA LYS A 64 1.46 4.78 -14.25
C LYS A 64 1.03 3.48 -14.94
N ALA A 65 1.97 2.75 -15.53
CA ALA A 65 1.66 1.49 -16.19
C ALA A 65 1.12 0.46 -15.20
N ALA A 66 1.64 0.42 -13.98
CA ALA A 66 1.14 -0.47 -12.94
C ALA A 66 -0.30 -0.11 -12.54
N HIS A 67 -0.60 1.18 -12.35
CA HIS A 67 -1.95 1.64 -12.07
C HIS A 67 -2.91 1.27 -13.20
N ASP A 68 -2.51 1.54 -14.44
CA ASP A 68 -3.33 1.23 -15.61
C ASP A 68 -3.62 -0.26 -15.72
N HIS A 69 -2.65 -1.11 -15.39
CA HIS A 69 -2.81 -2.55 -15.38
C HIS A 69 -3.91 -2.97 -14.38
N VAL A 70 -3.84 -2.47 -13.16
CA VAL A 70 -4.82 -2.79 -12.12
C VAL A 70 -6.22 -2.31 -12.52
N LEU A 71 -6.32 -1.09 -13.05
CA LEU A 71 -7.61 -0.54 -13.48
C LEU A 71 -8.20 -1.31 -14.66
N SER A 72 -7.39 -1.70 -15.63
CA SER A 72 -7.86 -2.45 -16.79
C SER A 72 -8.33 -3.86 -16.43
N ASN A 73 -7.90 -4.40 -15.29
CA ASN A 73 -8.40 -5.67 -14.77
C ASN A 73 -9.63 -5.50 -13.87
N GLY A 74 -10.22 -4.31 -13.83
CA GLY A 74 -11.49 -4.07 -13.15
C GLY A 74 -11.39 -3.86 -11.64
N HIS A 75 -10.19 -3.71 -11.10
CA HIS A 75 -10.04 -3.48 -9.66
C HIS A 75 -10.32 -2.03 -9.30
N ASN A 76 -10.86 -1.83 -8.11
CA ASN A 76 -11.28 -0.51 -7.62
C ASN A 76 -10.92 -0.34 -6.15
N LEU A 77 -11.39 0.75 -5.54
CA LEU A 77 -11.11 1.05 -4.14
C LEU A 77 -11.57 -0.06 -3.18
N ASN A 78 -12.65 -0.76 -3.49
CA ASN A 78 -13.11 -1.86 -2.64
C ASN A 78 -12.09 -2.99 -2.56
N ASP A 79 -11.40 -3.27 -3.67
CA ASP A 79 -10.34 -4.28 -3.70
C ASP A 79 -9.14 -3.84 -2.87
N ILE A 80 -8.82 -2.55 -2.87
CA ILE A 80 -7.76 -1.99 -2.03
C ILE A 80 -8.13 -2.10 -0.55
N ILE A 81 -9.37 -1.80 -0.20
CA ILE A 81 -9.84 -1.93 1.18
C ILE A 81 -9.75 -3.38 1.64
N LYS A 82 -10.12 -4.33 0.79
CA LYS A 82 -9.99 -5.75 1.10
C LYS A 82 -8.53 -6.13 1.32
N LEU A 83 -7.63 -5.64 0.46
CA LEU A 83 -6.19 -5.87 0.61
C LEU A 83 -5.70 -5.35 1.97
N VAL A 84 -6.09 -4.15 2.35
CA VAL A 84 -5.69 -3.55 3.63
C VAL A 84 -6.21 -4.40 4.80
N LYS A 85 -7.43 -4.89 4.72
CA LYS A 85 -7.97 -5.78 5.76
C LYS A 85 -7.17 -7.07 5.86
N ASP A 86 -6.82 -7.67 4.72
CA ASP A 86 -6.04 -8.90 4.70
C ASP A 86 -4.65 -8.68 5.30
N ILE A 87 -4.02 -7.53 4.99
CA ILE A 87 -2.73 -7.15 5.56
C ILE A 87 -2.86 -6.99 7.07
N ARG A 88 -3.91 -6.32 7.53
CA ARG A 88 -4.11 -6.08 8.96
C ARG A 88 -4.36 -7.37 9.73
N ASP A 89 -5.06 -8.32 9.13
CA ASP A 89 -5.25 -9.64 9.72
C ASP A 89 -3.93 -10.41 9.81
N TYR A 90 -3.05 -10.21 8.83
CA TYR A 90 -1.74 -10.84 8.81
C TYR A 90 -0.79 -10.22 9.85
N ASN A 91 -0.84 -8.90 10.03
CA ASN A 91 0.05 -8.20 10.94
C ASN A 91 -0.65 -6.98 11.55
N GLN A 92 -0.79 -6.98 12.88
CA GLN A 92 -1.51 -5.93 13.60
C GLN A 92 -0.68 -4.68 13.86
N ASP A 93 0.63 -4.75 13.68
CA ASP A 93 1.56 -3.70 14.10
C ASP A 93 2.09 -2.83 12.97
N VAL A 94 2.15 -3.34 11.75
CA VAL A 94 2.69 -2.59 10.62
C VAL A 94 1.84 -1.35 10.35
N GLY A 95 2.50 -0.21 10.10
CA GLY A 95 1.80 1.02 9.69
C GLY A 95 1.34 0.92 8.26
N ILE A 96 0.13 1.42 7.98
CA ILE A 96 -0.42 1.42 6.62
C ILE A 96 -0.89 2.83 6.29
N VAL A 97 -0.39 3.36 5.17
CA VAL A 97 -0.78 4.66 4.65
C VAL A 97 -1.32 4.47 3.24
N LEU A 98 -2.54 4.92 2.99
CA LEU A 98 -3.12 4.89 1.65
C LEU A 98 -2.71 6.15 0.89
N MET A 99 -2.22 5.96 -0.32
CA MET A 99 -1.76 7.05 -1.19
C MET A 99 -2.64 7.12 -2.43
N GLY A 100 -3.14 8.31 -2.73
CA GLY A 100 -3.97 8.50 -3.92
C GLY A 100 -4.26 9.96 -4.16
N TYR A 101 -4.94 10.24 -5.26
CA TYR A 101 -5.31 11.61 -5.61
C TYR A 101 -6.72 11.92 -5.09
N ILE A 102 -6.91 13.13 -4.58
CA ILE A 102 -8.18 13.56 -3.98
C ILE A 102 -9.36 13.37 -4.93
N ALA A 103 -9.16 13.61 -6.22
CA ALA A 103 -10.22 13.45 -7.22
C ALA A 103 -10.79 12.02 -7.25
N ASN A 104 -9.99 11.02 -6.91
CA ASN A 104 -10.43 9.63 -6.87
C ASN A 104 -11.13 9.26 -5.55
N LEU A 105 -10.86 10.01 -4.49
CA LEU A 105 -11.49 9.78 -3.20
C LEU A 105 -12.97 10.17 -3.20
N TYR A 106 -13.35 11.13 -4.03
CA TYR A 106 -14.70 11.69 -4.05
C TYR A 106 -15.57 11.19 -5.21
N LYS A 107 -15.13 10.21 -5.92
CA LYS A 107 -15.92 9.60 -6.99
C LYS A 107 -16.76 8.44 -6.49
#